data_614bd7b750168b6dc24642baf8da7296
#
_entry.id   614bd7b750168b6dc24642baf8da7296
#
_cell.length_a   1.000
_cell.length_b   1.000
_cell.length_c   1.000
_cell.angle_alpha   90.00
_cell.angle_beta   90.00
_cell.angle_gamma   90.00
#
_symmetry.space_group_name_H-M   'P 1'
#
loop_
_entity.id
_entity.type
_entity.pdbx_description
1 polymer ?
#
loop_
_entity_poly.entity_id
_entity_poly.type
_entity_poly.pdbx_seq_one_letter_code
_entity_poly.pdbx_strand_id
1 'polypeptide(L)'
;GLNVDFRNREILRDEAEEGVIPLFYSQHIRQGKVEFPIRKEHEYVVTEQKGLMQDNKNYLFVKHFTAKEEPRRLQCGVYLAKKFPQYQKISTQNKINFVDGVLTEMSEYLVYGLYVLFNSTLYDEYYRILNGSTQVNSTEINAMPVPDLEDIQEMGRKVLKSKDYSEANCNLILEGYCG
;
A
#
# COMPACT_ATOMS: atom_id res chain seq x y z
N GLY A 1 1.15 -8.47 5.13
CA GLY A 1 1.91 -8.92 3.96
C GLY A 1 2.03 -10.43 3.87
N LEU A 2 2.65 -10.90 2.81
CA LEU A 2 2.93 -12.31 2.64
C LEU A 2 4.14 -12.74 3.47
N ASN A 3 4.29 -14.05 3.70
CA ASN A 3 5.38 -14.58 4.54
C ASN A 3 6.70 -14.75 3.76
N VAL A 4 7.03 -13.81 2.91
CA VAL A 4 8.32 -13.80 2.21
C VAL A 4 9.31 -12.99 3.02
N ASP A 5 10.42 -13.60 3.41
CA ASP A 5 11.47 -12.95 4.18
C ASP A 5 12.84 -13.57 3.85
N PHE A 6 13.88 -13.17 4.59
CA PHE A 6 15.24 -13.64 4.36
C PHE A 6 15.41 -15.16 4.48
N ARG A 7 14.47 -15.86 5.10
CA ARG A 7 14.50 -17.33 5.21
C ARG A 7 14.15 -18.01 3.89
N ASN A 8 13.58 -17.27 2.95
CA ASN A 8 13.18 -17.78 1.64
C ASN A 8 14.27 -17.59 0.58
N ARG A 9 15.55 -17.59 0.95
CA ARG A 9 16.67 -17.27 0.06
C ARG A 9 16.71 -18.09 -1.23
N GLU A 10 16.27 -19.35 -1.16
CA GLU A 10 16.29 -20.24 -2.31
C GLU A 10 15.44 -19.75 -3.48
N ILE A 11 14.39 -19.01 -3.19
CA ILE A 11 13.46 -18.50 -4.19
C ILE A 11 13.69 -17.03 -4.54
N LEU A 12 14.61 -16.36 -3.87
CA LEU A 12 14.88 -14.93 -4.10
C LEU A 12 15.84 -14.75 -5.29
N ARG A 13 15.60 -13.68 -6.05
CA ARG A 13 16.42 -13.32 -7.22
C ARG A 13 16.66 -11.82 -7.22
N ASP A 14 17.80 -11.42 -7.82
CA ASP A 14 18.21 -10.02 -7.85
C ASP A 14 17.80 -9.30 -9.14
N GLU A 15 17.49 -10.04 -10.18
CA GLU A 15 17.25 -9.47 -11.50
C GLU A 15 15.96 -10.00 -12.13
N ALA A 16 15.41 -9.20 -13.03
CA ALA A 16 14.29 -9.61 -13.86
C ALA A 16 14.76 -10.67 -14.85
N GLU A 17 14.24 -11.88 -14.69
CA GLU A 17 14.52 -13.01 -15.58
C GLU A 17 13.23 -13.79 -15.84
N GLU A 18 13.28 -14.78 -16.70
CA GLU A 18 12.10 -15.59 -16.99
C GLU A 18 11.63 -16.32 -15.75
N GLY A 19 10.32 -16.29 -15.52
CA GLY A 19 9.67 -17.01 -14.41
C GLY A 19 9.66 -16.28 -13.07
N VAL A 20 10.25 -15.08 -12.99
CA VAL A 20 10.24 -14.30 -11.74
C VAL A 20 9.02 -13.39 -11.67
N ILE A 21 8.62 -13.06 -10.44
CA ILE A 21 7.63 -12.01 -10.17
C ILE A 21 8.26 -10.98 -9.24
N PRO A 22 7.77 -9.73 -9.27
CA PRO A 22 8.32 -8.70 -8.38
C PRO A 22 7.98 -8.98 -6.92
N LEU A 23 8.95 -8.70 -6.05
CA LEU A 23 8.79 -8.76 -4.60
C LEU A 23 8.89 -7.35 -4.04
N PHE A 24 7.79 -6.84 -3.50
CA PHE A 24 7.72 -5.49 -2.97
C PHE A 24 8.09 -5.45 -1.49
N TYR A 25 8.93 -4.48 -1.14
CA TYR A 25 9.39 -4.21 0.22
C TYR A 25 8.90 -2.84 0.68
N SER A 26 9.01 -2.57 1.97
CA SER A 26 8.68 -1.25 2.51
C SER A 26 9.50 -0.13 1.88
N GLN A 27 10.73 -0.40 1.45
CA GLN A 27 11.58 0.57 0.77
C GLN A 27 11.04 1.02 -0.59
N HIS A 28 10.15 0.25 -1.20
CA HIS A 28 9.48 0.63 -2.45
C HIS A 28 8.38 1.66 -2.25
N ILE A 29 7.93 1.86 -1.00
CA ILE A 29 6.90 2.84 -0.67
C ILE A 29 7.58 4.18 -0.41
N ARG A 30 7.38 5.15 -1.31
CA ARG A 30 8.02 6.47 -1.24
C ARG A 30 7.03 7.57 -1.60
N GLN A 31 6.73 8.44 -0.63
CA GLN A 31 5.91 9.62 -0.85
C GLN A 31 4.57 9.33 -1.56
N GLY A 32 3.87 8.32 -1.09
CA GLY A 32 2.56 7.94 -1.62
C GLY A 32 2.60 7.09 -2.89
N LYS A 33 3.78 6.76 -3.37
CA LYS A 33 3.98 5.97 -4.59
C LYS A 33 4.68 4.67 -4.28
N VAL A 34 4.51 3.70 -5.16
CA VAL A 34 5.29 2.47 -5.17
C VAL A 34 6.30 2.59 -6.31
N GLU A 35 7.57 2.71 -5.96
CA GLU A 35 8.66 2.79 -6.92
C GLU A 35 9.34 1.43 -7.04
N PHE A 36 9.42 0.89 -8.27
CA PHE A 36 10.01 -0.42 -8.54
C PHE A 36 10.51 -0.48 -9.98
N PRO A 37 11.71 -1.03 -10.26
CA PRO A 37 12.71 -1.46 -9.28
C PRO A 37 13.49 -0.29 -8.69
N ILE A 38 14.12 -0.50 -7.54
CA ILE A 38 15.04 0.46 -6.91
C ILE A 38 16.46 -0.08 -6.85
N ARG A 39 16.70 -1.19 -7.54
CA ARG A 39 18.00 -1.86 -7.65
C ARG A 39 18.57 -2.31 -6.30
N LYS A 40 17.70 -2.82 -5.45
CA LYS A 40 18.12 -3.47 -4.21
C LYS A 40 18.28 -4.97 -4.43
N GLU A 41 18.94 -5.61 -3.50
CA GLU A 41 19.09 -7.06 -3.48
C GLU A 41 17.73 -7.73 -3.29
N HIS A 42 17.50 -8.86 -3.97
CA HIS A 42 16.32 -9.72 -3.82
C HIS A 42 14.99 -9.04 -4.16
N GLU A 43 14.96 -8.26 -5.23
CA GLU A 43 13.72 -7.61 -5.66
C GLU A 43 12.74 -8.54 -6.40
N TYR A 44 13.12 -9.79 -6.65
CA TYR A 44 12.30 -10.74 -7.39
C TYR A 44 12.23 -12.07 -6.67
N VAL A 45 11.20 -12.85 -6.99
CA VAL A 45 10.99 -14.17 -6.39
C VAL A 45 10.50 -15.15 -7.45
N VAL A 46 10.96 -16.41 -7.34
CA VAL A 46 10.48 -17.54 -8.14
C VAL A 46 9.76 -18.50 -7.20
N THR A 47 8.46 -18.65 -7.35
CA THR A 47 7.69 -19.56 -6.51
C THR A 47 6.40 -19.96 -7.20
N GLU A 48 5.90 -21.14 -6.84
CA GLU A 48 4.57 -21.63 -7.23
C GLU A 48 3.65 -21.70 -6.02
N GLN A 49 4.15 -21.35 -4.84
CA GLN A 49 3.36 -21.39 -3.61
C GLN A 49 2.35 -20.24 -3.59
N LYS A 50 1.07 -20.60 -3.63
CA LYS A 50 -0.02 -19.59 -3.67
C LYS A 50 0.00 -18.65 -2.47
N GLY A 51 0.44 -19.11 -1.31
CA GLY A 51 0.54 -18.29 -0.10
C GLY A 51 1.65 -17.23 -0.14
N LEU A 52 2.55 -17.30 -1.13
CA LEU A 52 3.62 -16.32 -1.32
C LEU A 52 3.36 -15.41 -2.52
N MET A 53 2.19 -15.49 -3.14
CA MET A 53 1.81 -14.69 -4.31
C MET A 53 0.44 -14.06 -4.09
N GLN A 54 0.24 -12.93 -4.75
CA GLN A 54 -1.07 -12.29 -4.83
C GLN A 54 -1.32 -11.83 -6.26
N ASP A 55 -2.59 -11.67 -6.62
CA ASP A 55 -2.93 -11.24 -7.97
C ASP A 55 -2.38 -9.85 -8.25
N ASN A 56 -1.96 -9.61 -9.50
CA ASN A 56 -1.55 -8.28 -9.91
C ASN A 56 -2.79 -7.43 -10.16
N LYS A 57 -3.24 -6.75 -9.11
CA LYS A 57 -4.37 -5.81 -9.16
C LYS A 57 -4.05 -4.58 -8.33
N ASN A 58 -4.95 -3.63 -8.23
CA ASN A 58 -4.68 -2.39 -7.49
C ASN A 58 -4.75 -2.62 -5.99
N TYR A 59 -3.78 -2.07 -5.27
CA TYR A 59 -3.68 -2.13 -3.81
C TYR A 59 -3.23 -0.80 -3.24
N LEU A 60 -3.59 -0.54 -1.99
CA LEU A 60 -2.90 0.42 -1.17
C LEU A 60 -1.91 -0.35 -0.29
N PHE A 61 -0.62 -0.11 -0.45
CA PHE A 61 0.41 -0.70 0.41
C PHE A 61 0.62 0.19 1.63
N VAL A 62 0.74 -0.43 2.79
CA VAL A 62 0.96 0.27 4.06
C VAL A 62 2.15 -0.38 4.78
N LYS A 63 3.12 0.42 5.21
CA LYS A 63 4.28 -0.12 5.94
C LYS A 63 3.83 -0.73 7.27
N HIS A 64 4.32 -1.94 7.54
CA HIS A 64 4.00 -2.67 8.77
C HIS A 64 4.74 -2.14 9.99
N PHE A 65 5.98 -1.66 9.82
CA PHE A 65 6.78 -1.13 10.91
C PHE A 65 7.00 0.37 10.75
N THR A 66 6.49 1.14 11.71
CA THR A 66 6.75 2.57 11.86
C THR A 66 6.83 2.88 13.34
N ALA A 67 7.65 3.85 13.72
CA ALA A 67 7.83 4.23 15.12
C ALA A 67 6.89 5.37 15.51
N LYS A 68 6.56 5.44 16.79
CA LYS A 68 5.72 6.53 17.34
C LYS A 68 6.37 7.90 17.16
N GLU A 69 7.69 7.93 17.11
CA GLU A 69 8.49 9.14 16.97
C GLU A 69 8.55 9.64 15.53
N GLU A 70 8.18 8.80 14.56
CA GLU A 70 8.13 9.23 13.16
C GLU A 70 6.99 10.24 12.95
N PRO A 71 7.14 11.17 12.00
CA PRO A 71 6.10 12.16 11.71
C PRO A 71 4.75 11.53 11.38
N ARG A 72 4.76 10.33 10.77
CA ARG A 72 3.55 9.59 10.43
C ARG A 72 3.69 8.11 10.79
N ARG A 73 2.61 7.56 11.38
CA ARG A 73 2.48 6.12 11.61
C ARG A 73 1.97 5.39 10.35
N LEU A 74 1.00 5.99 9.67
CA LEU A 74 0.44 5.43 8.43
C LEU A 74 1.26 5.93 7.24
N GLN A 75 2.14 5.09 6.72
CA GLN A 75 2.98 5.40 5.56
C GLN A 75 2.58 4.46 4.43
N CYS A 76 1.99 5.03 3.38
CA CYS A 76 1.31 4.28 2.32
C CYS A 76 1.83 4.61 0.94
N GLY A 77 1.58 3.70 0.00
CA GLY A 77 1.81 3.92 -1.42
C GLY A 77 0.75 3.25 -2.26
N VAL A 78 0.35 3.90 -3.33
CA VAL A 78 -0.62 3.36 -4.28
C VAL A 78 0.10 2.42 -5.25
N TYR A 79 -0.36 1.17 -5.31
CA TYR A 79 0.10 0.19 -6.28
C TYR A 79 -0.94 0.03 -7.38
N LEU A 80 -0.52 0.23 -8.63
CA LEU A 80 -1.39 0.11 -9.79
C LEU A 80 -0.91 -1.03 -10.69
N ALA A 81 -1.77 -2.02 -10.91
CA ALA A 81 -1.47 -3.17 -11.76
C ALA A 81 -1.07 -2.77 -13.19
N LYS A 82 -1.66 -1.70 -13.71
CA LYS A 82 -1.40 -1.22 -15.08
C LYS A 82 0.06 -0.82 -15.32
N LYS A 83 0.81 -0.53 -14.26
CA LYS A 83 2.24 -0.18 -14.37
C LYS A 83 3.14 -1.40 -14.48
N PHE A 84 2.60 -2.59 -14.26
CA PHE A 84 3.33 -3.87 -14.29
C PHE A 84 2.58 -4.89 -15.15
N PRO A 85 2.24 -4.55 -16.41
CA PRO A 85 1.32 -5.38 -17.21
C PRO A 85 1.89 -6.74 -17.60
N GLN A 86 3.21 -6.92 -17.50
CA GLN A 86 3.88 -8.17 -17.84
C GLN A 86 3.71 -9.26 -16.77
N TYR A 87 3.19 -8.91 -15.59
CA TYR A 87 3.05 -9.86 -14.49
C TYR A 87 1.57 -10.14 -14.20
N GLN A 88 1.24 -11.41 -13.97
CA GLN A 88 -0.11 -11.82 -13.51
C GLN A 88 -0.15 -11.91 -11.99
N LYS A 89 0.99 -12.14 -11.36
CA LYS A 89 1.14 -12.25 -9.93
C LYS A 89 2.27 -11.36 -9.45
N ILE A 90 2.15 -10.94 -8.21
CA ILE A 90 3.20 -10.20 -7.49
C ILE A 90 3.38 -10.83 -6.12
N SER A 91 4.44 -10.43 -5.43
CA SER A 91 4.66 -10.83 -4.04
C SER A 91 4.97 -9.59 -3.20
N THR A 92 4.62 -9.66 -1.93
CA THR A 92 4.95 -8.61 -0.95
C THR A 92 5.69 -9.24 0.22
N GLN A 93 6.73 -8.56 0.65
CA GLN A 93 7.50 -9.00 1.81
C GLN A 93 6.65 -8.80 3.08
N ASN A 94 6.95 -9.55 4.14
CA ASN A 94 6.13 -9.58 5.36
C ASN A 94 6.04 -8.25 6.13
N LYS A 95 6.82 -7.24 5.74
CA LYS A 95 6.79 -5.89 6.35
C LYS A 95 5.87 -4.92 5.62
N ILE A 96 5.03 -5.41 4.71
CA ILE A 96 4.00 -4.64 4.02
C ILE A 96 2.63 -5.21 4.35
N ASN A 97 1.71 -4.34 4.75
CA ASN A 97 0.28 -4.63 4.73
C ASN A 97 -0.30 -4.12 3.41
N PHE A 98 -1.36 -4.74 2.91
CA PHE A 98 -2.04 -4.25 1.72
C PHE A 98 -3.54 -4.24 1.93
N VAL A 99 -4.16 -3.19 1.37
CA VAL A 99 -5.62 -3.02 1.38
C VAL A 99 -6.12 -3.29 -0.03
N ASP A 100 -7.10 -4.17 -0.16
CA ASP A 100 -7.71 -4.49 -1.45
C ASP A 100 -9.23 -4.59 -1.33
N GLY A 101 -9.90 -4.67 -2.48
CA GLY A 101 -11.32 -4.94 -2.53
C GLY A 101 -11.60 -6.41 -2.22
N VAL A 102 -12.51 -6.67 -1.28
CA VAL A 102 -12.84 -8.05 -0.86
C VAL A 102 -13.67 -8.77 -1.93
N LEU A 103 -14.60 -8.06 -2.56
CA LEU A 103 -15.55 -8.63 -3.52
C LEU A 103 -15.26 -8.26 -4.95
N THR A 104 -14.60 -7.14 -5.19
CA THR A 104 -14.29 -6.64 -6.53
C THR A 104 -12.91 -6.01 -6.55
N GLU A 105 -12.28 -6.01 -7.73
CA GLU A 105 -11.04 -5.30 -7.95
C GLU A 105 -11.27 -3.79 -7.76
N MET A 106 -10.36 -3.13 -7.02
CA MET A 106 -10.47 -1.70 -6.78
C MET A 106 -10.07 -0.91 -8.03
N SER A 107 -10.89 0.07 -8.41
CA SER A 107 -10.55 1.03 -9.45
C SER A 107 -9.38 1.91 -8.99
N GLU A 108 -8.71 2.55 -9.95
CA GLU A 108 -7.67 3.53 -9.66
C GLU A 108 -8.18 4.66 -8.76
N TYR A 109 -9.41 5.16 -9.02
CA TYR A 109 -10.02 6.21 -8.20
C TYR A 109 -10.23 5.75 -6.76
N LEU A 110 -10.69 4.53 -6.57
CA LEU A 110 -10.93 3.99 -5.23
C LEU A 110 -9.61 3.87 -4.45
N VAL A 111 -8.56 3.35 -5.07
CA VAL A 111 -7.25 3.21 -4.41
C VAL A 111 -6.69 4.58 -4.03
N TYR A 112 -6.78 5.57 -4.92
CA TYR A 112 -6.33 6.93 -4.61
C TYR A 112 -7.19 7.60 -3.55
N GLY A 113 -8.48 7.29 -3.50
CA GLY A 113 -9.35 7.78 -2.42
C GLY A 113 -8.96 7.21 -1.07
N LEU A 114 -8.66 5.92 -1.02
CA LEU A 114 -8.13 5.29 0.20
C LEU A 114 -6.79 5.93 0.59
N TYR A 115 -5.95 6.25 -0.37
CA TYR A 115 -4.71 6.96 -0.12
C TYR A 115 -4.96 8.31 0.54
N VAL A 116 -5.93 9.08 0.06
CA VAL A 116 -6.29 10.38 0.66
C VAL A 116 -6.65 10.20 2.14
N LEU A 117 -7.47 9.20 2.45
CA LEU A 117 -7.83 8.89 3.83
C LEU A 117 -6.60 8.53 4.67
N PHE A 118 -5.85 7.54 4.20
CA PHE A 118 -4.73 6.97 4.97
C PHE A 118 -3.55 7.95 5.11
N ASN A 119 -3.41 8.88 4.18
CA ASN A 119 -2.36 9.91 4.23
C ASN A 119 -2.83 11.20 4.92
N SER A 120 -4.04 11.27 5.40
CA SER A 120 -4.55 12.41 6.14
C SER A 120 -4.01 12.45 7.56
N THR A 121 -3.93 13.64 8.13
CA THR A 121 -3.56 13.83 9.53
C THR A 121 -4.59 13.18 10.45
N LEU A 122 -5.89 13.31 10.12
CA LEU A 122 -6.97 12.75 10.91
C LEU A 122 -6.83 11.24 11.10
N TYR A 123 -6.57 10.50 10.01
CA TYR A 123 -6.42 9.05 10.08
C TYR A 123 -5.16 8.65 10.84
N ASP A 124 -4.07 9.38 10.66
CA ASP A 124 -2.83 9.09 11.39
C ASP A 124 -3.00 9.29 12.89
N GLU A 125 -3.68 10.37 13.29
CA GLU A 125 -3.99 10.63 14.70
C GLU A 125 -4.94 9.59 15.27
N TYR A 126 -5.97 9.22 14.52
CA TYR A 126 -6.91 8.18 14.93
C TYR A 126 -6.17 6.84 15.13
N TYR A 127 -5.29 6.49 14.19
CA TYR A 127 -4.49 5.27 14.29
C TYR A 127 -3.61 5.27 15.53
N ARG A 128 -3.00 6.41 15.88
CA ARG A 128 -2.17 6.54 17.08
C ARG A 128 -2.95 6.30 18.37
N ILE A 129 -4.22 6.64 18.39
CA ILE A 129 -5.11 6.35 19.53
C ILE A 129 -5.37 4.85 19.64
N LEU A 130 -5.58 4.17 18.52
CA LEU A 130 -5.87 2.74 18.50
C LEU A 130 -4.65 1.87 18.79
N ASN A 131 -3.47 2.32 18.41
CA ASN A 131 -2.26 1.50 18.42
C ASN A 131 -1.11 2.18 19.15
N GLY A 132 -0.66 1.56 20.23
CA GLY A 132 0.49 2.02 21.00
C GLY A 132 1.80 1.32 20.66
N SER A 133 1.80 0.36 19.73
CA SER A 133 3.00 -0.42 19.39
C SER A 133 3.75 0.15 18.18
N THR A 134 4.90 -0.45 17.86
CA THR A 134 5.67 -0.07 16.65
C THR A 134 5.18 -0.78 15.41
N GLN A 135 4.28 -1.75 15.54
CA GLN A 135 3.74 -2.50 14.40
C GLN A 135 2.41 -1.90 13.97
N VAL A 136 2.26 -1.67 12.66
CA VAL A 136 1.01 -1.27 12.05
C VAL A 136 0.27 -2.54 11.66
N ASN A 137 -0.75 -2.90 12.43
CA ASN A 137 -1.47 -4.16 12.26
C ASN A 137 -2.74 -4.00 11.41
N SER A 138 -3.04 -5.02 10.62
CA SER A 138 -4.24 -5.04 9.77
C SER A 138 -5.53 -4.93 10.60
N THR A 139 -5.54 -5.47 11.82
CA THR A 139 -6.71 -5.43 12.70
C THR A 139 -7.12 -3.98 13.02
N GLU A 140 -6.16 -3.13 13.40
CA GLU A 140 -6.43 -1.72 13.69
C GLU A 140 -6.81 -0.95 12.44
N ILE A 141 -6.15 -1.22 11.31
CA ILE A 141 -6.48 -0.61 10.02
C ILE A 141 -7.93 -0.92 9.64
N ASN A 142 -8.35 -2.17 9.77
CA ASN A 142 -9.69 -2.60 9.42
C ASN A 142 -10.77 -2.06 10.38
N ALA A 143 -10.39 -1.67 11.58
CA ALA A 143 -11.29 -1.09 12.56
C ALA A 143 -11.54 0.41 12.37
N MET A 144 -10.77 1.07 11.49
CA MET A 144 -10.91 2.51 11.24
C MET A 144 -12.17 2.78 10.42
N PRO A 145 -12.98 3.81 10.78
CA PRO A 145 -14.18 4.14 10.02
C PRO A 145 -13.82 4.67 8.64
N VAL A 146 -14.63 4.30 7.64
CA VAL A 146 -14.45 4.76 6.26
C VAL A 146 -15.73 5.41 5.75
N PRO A 147 -15.62 6.44 4.88
CA PRO A 147 -16.78 7.01 4.20
C PRO A 147 -17.38 6.03 3.18
N ASP A 148 -18.47 6.45 2.56
CA ASP A 148 -19.08 5.69 1.48
C ASP A 148 -18.15 5.53 0.29
N LEU A 149 -18.30 4.44 -0.46
CA LEU A 149 -17.45 4.16 -1.63
C LEU A 149 -17.49 5.29 -2.67
N GLU A 150 -18.66 5.91 -2.88
CA GLU A 150 -18.78 7.04 -3.81
C GLU A 150 -17.92 8.22 -3.39
N ASP A 151 -17.91 8.53 -2.08
CA ASP A 151 -17.08 9.61 -1.54
C ASP A 151 -15.60 9.29 -1.67
N ILE A 152 -15.21 8.05 -1.40
CA ILE A 152 -13.83 7.62 -1.54
C ILE A 152 -13.38 7.74 -3.00
N GLN A 153 -14.20 7.31 -3.95
CA GLN A 153 -13.89 7.45 -5.38
C GLN A 153 -13.75 8.92 -5.80
N GLU A 154 -14.61 9.78 -5.28
CA GLU A 154 -14.55 11.21 -5.57
C GLU A 154 -13.29 11.85 -5.01
N MET A 155 -12.88 11.46 -3.80
CA MET A 155 -11.59 11.90 -3.23
C MET A 155 -10.42 11.48 -4.14
N GLY A 156 -10.48 10.26 -4.67
CA GLY A 156 -9.47 9.76 -5.59
C GLY A 156 -9.40 10.59 -6.88
N ARG A 157 -10.55 10.96 -7.44
CA ARG A 157 -10.59 11.85 -8.61
C ARG A 157 -9.96 13.21 -8.30
N LYS A 158 -10.23 13.76 -7.12
CA LYS A 158 -9.72 15.07 -6.71
C LYS A 158 -8.21 15.07 -6.54
N VAL A 159 -7.66 14.06 -5.87
CA VAL A 159 -6.20 13.99 -5.68
C VAL A 159 -5.48 13.76 -7.00
N LEU A 160 -6.01 12.92 -7.88
CA LEU A 160 -5.45 12.70 -9.21
C LEU A 160 -5.47 13.96 -10.05
N LYS A 161 -6.56 14.71 -10.01
CA LYS A 161 -6.68 15.97 -10.75
C LYS A 161 -5.70 17.02 -10.26
N SER A 162 -5.51 17.11 -8.95
CA SER A 162 -4.59 18.08 -8.32
C SER A 162 -3.13 17.72 -8.57
N LYS A 163 -2.81 16.45 -8.75
CA LYS A 163 -1.43 15.92 -8.84
C LYS A 163 -0.58 16.26 -7.60
N ASP A 164 -1.22 16.60 -6.50
CA ASP A 164 -0.57 16.90 -5.23
C ASP A 164 -0.96 15.81 -4.22
N TYR A 165 0.00 14.95 -3.90
CA TYR A 165 -0.20 13.78 -3.04
C TYR A 165 0.29 14.02 -1.61
N SER A 166 0.52 15.28 -1.24
CA SER A 166 0.96 15.66 0.10
C SER A 166 -0.12 15.45 1.15
N GLU A 167 0.31 15.31 2.40
CA GLU A 167 -0.60 15.26 3.54
C GLU A 167 -1.50 16.49 3.60
N ALA A 168 -0.94 17.68 3.37
CA ALA A 168 -1.69 18.93 3.38
C ALA A 168 -2.85 18.91 2.38
N ASN A 169 -2.60 18.46 1.15
CA ASN A 169 -3.65 18.36 0.14
C ASN A 169 -4.66 17.27 0.46
N CYS A 170 -4.21 16.13 0.99
CA CYS A 170 -5.13 15.09 1.45
C CYS A 170 -6.07 15.62 2.53
N ASN A 171 -5.56 16.41 3.46
CA ASN A 171 -6.39 17.05 4.49
C ASN A 171 -7.44 17.99 3.89
N LEU A 172 -7.04 18.81 2.90
CA LEU A 172 -7.97 19.73 2.22
C LEU A 172 -9.09 18.97 1.51
N ILE A 173 -8.75 17.88 0.81
CA ILE A 173 -9.74 17.05 0.13
C ILE A 173 -10.69 16.44 1.14
N LEU A 174 -10.17 15.87 2.22
CA LEU A 174 -10.97 15.19 3.25
C LEU A 174 -11.94 16.15 3.95
N GLU A 175 -11.56 17.41 4.15
CA GLU A 175 -12.43 18.42 4.78
C GLU A 175 -13.80 18.55 4.08
N GLY A 176 -13.85 18.33 2.78
CA GLY A 176 -15.09 18.36 2.02
C GLY A 176 -16.09 17.26 2.37
N TYR A 177 -15.66 16.24 3.12
CA TYR A 177 -16.45 15.05 3.47
C TYR A 177 -16.63 14.88 4.99
N CYS A 178 -15.99 15.70 5.78
CA CYS A 178 -16.10 15.71 7.22
C CYS A 178 -17.07 16.82 7.62
N GLY A 179 -18.34 16.47 7.74
CA GLY A 179 -19.38 17.41 8.13
C GLY A 179 -19.58 17.48 9.63
#